data_b17c6a14016de9f01b2d1fd3a16dc0c0
#
_entry.id   b17c6a14016de9f01b2d1fd3a16dc0c0
#
_cell.length_a   1.000
_cell.length_b   1.000
_cell.length_c   1.000
_cell.angle_alpha   90.00
_cell.angle_beta   90.00
_cell.angle_gamma   90.00
#
_symmetry.space_group_name_H-M   'P 1'
#
loop_
_entity.id
_entity.type
_entity.pdbx_description
1 polymer ?
#
loop_
_entity_poly.entity_id
_entity_poly.type
_entity_poly.pdbx_seq_one_letter_code
_entity_poly.pdbx_strand_id
1 'polypeptide(L)'
;MNIKLSKTDKKILLKSKDTYSIMQKILLQADKINQNKEHFWILGLATNNKLLFVELVSLGSVNRTIVDPMDVYSLAMHRRAVKIVLCHNHPSGSLKPSAEDYDITDRLIQVGLILNIPVVDHFIISTTRYVSFEDMGFMDVLRDSIRYVPKYAFKQKLETRMSEWMEQQIAKTKEEARQHLLYIIAQLKKRGMTAKEIAECTKLTIREVRRLSTEGVGH
;
A
#
# COMPACT_ATOMS: atom_id res chain seq x y z
N MET A 1 -12.39 -4.22 -27.41
CA MET A 1 -13.40 -5.21 -26.96
C MET A 1 -14.44 -4.46 -26.16
N ASN A 2 -15.71 -4.48 -26.56
CA ASN A 2 -16.76 -3.74 -25.84
C ASN A 2 -17.27 -4.62 -24.69
N ILE A 3 -16.72 -4.39 -23.48
CA ILE A 3 -17.11 -5.15 -22.28
C ILE A 3 -18.46 -4.61 -21.79
N LYS A 4 -19.54 -5.34 -22.09
CA LYS A 4 -20.89 -5.01 -21.59
C LYS A 4 -21.06 -5.59 -20.19
N LEU A 5 -20.93 -4.73 -19.17
CA LEU A 5 -21.28 -5.09 -17.79
C LEU A 5 -22.80 -5.27 -17.67
N SER A 6 -23.25 -6.39 -17.13
CA SER A 6 -24.63 -6.59 -16.76
C SER A 6 -25.01 -5.71 -15.54
N LYS A 7 -26.31 -5.51 -15.29
CA LYS A 7 -26.75 -4.79 -14.07
C LYS A 7 -26.26 -5.47 -12.78
N THR A 8 -26.05 -6.79 -12.81
CA THR A 8 -25.53 -7.58 -11.69
C THR A 8 -24.03 -7.42 -11.47
N ASP A 9 -23.27 -6.98 -12.49
CA ASP A 9 -21.82 -6.77 -12.39
C ASP A 9 -21.45 -5.38 -11.85
N LYS A 10 -22.41 -4.44 -11.84
CA LYS A 10 -22.24 -3.10 -11.23
C LYS A 10 -22.38 -3.17 -9.71
N LYS A 11 -21.57 -3.99 -9.07
CA LYS A 11 -21.55 -4.21 -7.63
C LYS A 11 -20.65 -3.19 -6.92
N ILE A 12 -20.84 -3.10 -5.62
CA ILE A 12 -19.88 -2.46 -4.71
C ILE A 12 -18.76 -3.48 -4.49
N LEU A 13 -17.52 -3.09 -4.79
CA LEU A 13 -16.34 -3.92 -4.61
C LEU A 13 -15.80 -3.68 -3.19
N LEU A 14 -16.02 -4.62 -2.29
CA LEU A 14 -15.59 -4.52 -0.90
C LEU A 14 -14.36 -5.38 -0.60
N LYS A 15 -14.17 -6.44 -1.38
CA LYS A 15 -13.07 -7.40 -1.18
C LYS A 15 -12.39 -7.69 -2.51
N SER A 16 -11.12 -8.05 -2.46
CA SER A 16 -10.31 -8.47 -3.63
C SER A 16 -11.01 -9.57 -4.44
N LYS A 17 -11.69 -10.50 -3.76
CA LYS A 17 -12.47 -11.57 -4.40
C LYS A 17 -13.62 -11.05 -5.28
N ASP A 18 -14.22 -9.90 -4.94
CA ASP A 18 -15.31 -9.32 -5.75
C ASP A 18 -14.77 -8.83 -7.09
N THR A 19 -13.62 -8.12 -7.05
CA THR A 19 -12.90 -7.68 -8.24
C THR A 19 -12.48 -8.85 -9.11
N TYR A 20 -11.84 -9.86 -8.50
CA TYR A 20 -11.42 -11.05 -9.22
C TYR A 20 -12.58 -11.77 -9.90
N SER A 21 -13.72 -11.94 -9.22
CA SER A 21 -14.89 -12.63 -9.78
C SER A 21 -15.42 -11.97 -11.06
N ILE A 22 -15.35 -10.65 -11.15
CA ILE A 22 -15.74 -9.91 -12.36
C ILE A 22 -14.68 -10.09 -13.45
N MET A 23 -13.40 -9.89 -13.10
CA MET A 23 -12.31 -9.96 -14.06
C MET A 23 -12.08 -11.37 -14.60
N GLN A 24 -12.29 -12.41 -13.78
CA GLN A 24 -12.26 -13.80 -14.21
C GLN A 24 -13.31 -14.08 -15.30
N LYS A 25 -14.53 -13.60 -15.12
CA LYS A 25 -15.58 -13.75 -16.14
C LYS A 25 -15.19 -13.07 -17.44
N ILE A 26 -14.60 -11.87 -17.37
CA ILE A 26 -14.15 -11.12 -18.55
C ILE A 26 -13.03 -11.88 -19.27
N LEU A 27 -12.05 -12.39 -18.52
CA LEU A 27 -10.95 -13.17 -19.08
C LEU A 27 -11.44 -14.46 -19.75
N LEU A 28 -12.42 -15.15 -19.13
CA LEU A 28 -12.99 -16.39 -19.67
C LEU A 28 -13.89 -16.17 -20.91
N GLN A 29 -14.37 -14.93 -21.14
CA GLN A 29 -15.12 -14.58 -22.36
C GLN A 29 -14.21 -14.34 -23.58
N ALA A 30 -12.91 -14.13 -23.36
CA ALA A 30 -11.94 -14.02 -24.45
C ALA A 30 -11.80 -15.41 -25.12
N ASP A 31 -11.66 -15.40 -26.47
CA ASP A 31 -11.34 -16.62 -27.19
C ASP A 31 -9.93 -17.14 -26.80
N LYS A 32 -9.65 -18.43 -27.13
CA LYS A 32 -8.40 -19.09 -26.75
C LYS A 32 -7.15 -18.36 -27.28
N ILE A 33 -7.24 -17.72 -28.43
CA ILE A 33 -6.12 -16.96 -29.04
C ILE A 33 -5.87 -15.70 -28.23
N ASN A 34 -6.92 -15.00 -27.85
CA ASN A 34 -6.80 -13.79 -27.05
C ASN A 34 -6.43 -14.07 -25.59
N GLN A 35 -6.85 -15.21 -25.01
CA GLN A 35 -6.41 -15.61 -23.66
C GLN A 35 -4.90 -15.79 -23.54
N ASN A 36 -4.19 -16.07 -24.64
CA ASN A 36 -2.73 -16.19 -24.69
C ASN A 36 -2.01 -14.84 -24.88
N LYS A 37 -2.74 -13.73 -24.83
CA LYS A 37 -2.17 -12.38 -24.86
C LYS A 37 -2.27 -11.74 -23.48
N GLU A 38 -1.34 -10.86 -23.19
CA GLU A 38 -1.41 -10.04 -22.00
C GLU A 38 -2.42 -8.91 -22.23
N HIS A 39 -3.38 -8.82 -21.34
CA HIS A 39 -4.40 -7.78 -21.34
C HIS A 39 -4.20 -6.91 -20.14
N PHE A 40 -4.28 -5.60 -20.31
CA PHE A 40 -4.28 -4.65 -19.21
C PHE A 40 -5.61 -3.90 -19.19
N TRP A 41 -6.33 -4.06 -18.09
CA TRP A 41 -7.62 -3.41 -17.86
C TRP A 41 -7.54 -2.40 -16.73
N ILE A 42 -8.45 -1.44 -16.79
CA ILE A 42 -8.77 -0.58 -15.64
C ILE A 42 -10.24 -0.77 -15.25
N LEU A 43 -10.47 -0.74 -13.94
CA LEU A 43 -11.80 -0.70 -13.35
C LEU A 43 -11.97 0.69 -12.73
N GLY A 44 -12.95 1.45 -13.21
CA GLY A 44 -13.30 2.75 -12.62
C GLY A 44 -14.33 2.59 -11.52
N LEU A 45 -14.08 3.21 -10.36
CA LEU A 45 -14.93 3.14 -9.19
C LEU A 45 -15.49 4.51 -8.81
N ALA A 46 -16.71 4.53 -8.28
CA ALA A 46 -17.30 5.66 -7.59
C ALA A 46 -16.75 5.75 -6.13
N THR A 47 -17.10 6.82 -5.42
CA THR A 47 -16.68 7.07 -4.03
C THR A 47 -17.00 5.89 -3.09
N ASN A 48 -18.17 5.28 -3.25
CA ASN A 48 -18.65 4.14 -2.46
C ASN A 48 -18.17 2.76 -2.98
N ASN A 49 -17.09 2.71 -3.76
CA ASN A 49 -16.56 1.50 -4.40
C ASN A 49 -17.49 0.83 -5.42
N LYS A 50 -18.56 1.50 -5.87
CA LYS A 50 -19.41 0.97 -6.93
C LYS A 50 -18.63 0.96 -8.24
N LEU A 51 -18.62 -0.19 -8.92
CA LEU A 51 -18.02 -0.33 -10.23
C LEU A 51 -18.81 0.47 -11.27
N LEU A 52 -18.13 1.40 -11.93
CA LEU A 52 -18.67 2.25 -13.00
C LEU A 52 -18.45 1.60 -14.37
N PHE A 53 -17.25 1.13 -14.63
CA PHE A 53 -16.85 0.51 -15.89
C PHE A 53 -15.64 -0.42 -15.70
N VAL A 54 -15.43 -1.28 -16.68
CA VAL A 54 -14.19 -2.00 -16.96
C VAL A 54 -13.81 -1.72 -18.41
N GLU A 55 -12.58 -1.28 -18.64
CA GLU A 55 -12.07 -0.99 -19.99
C GLU A 55 -10.74 -1.69 -20.20
N LEU A 56 -10.56 -2.24 -21.40
CA LEU A 56 -9.27 -2.75 -21.87
C LEU A 56 -8.45 -1.57 -22.36
N VAL A 57 -7.34 -1.30 -21.69
CA VAL A 57 -6.42 -0.20 -22.04
C VAL A 57 -5.40 -0.67 -23.07
N SER A 58 -4.82 -1.84 -22.86
CA SER A 58 -3.79 -2.36 -23.73
C SER A 58 -3.92 -3.88 -23.93
N LEU A 59 -3.60 -4.30 -25.14
CA LEU A 59 -3.51 -5.70 -25.54
C LEU A 59 -2.08 -5.92 -26.08
N GLY A 60 -1.24 -6.55 -25.25
CA GLY A 60 0.15 -6.80 -25.58
C GLY A 60 0.36 -8.03 -26.48
N SER A 61 1.58 -8.17 -26.96
CA SER A 61 2.09 -9.44 -27.49
C SER A 61 2.41 -10.39 -26.33
N VAL A 62 2.78 -11.64 -26.64
CA VAL A 62 3.00 -12.71 -25.65
C VAL A 62 3.93 -12.34 -24.48
N ASN A 63 4.74 -11.28 -24.61
CA ASN A 63 5.80 -10.94 -23.65
C ASN A 63 5.80 -9.48 -23.15
N ARG A 64 4.93 -8.59 -23.62
CA ARG A 64 4.95 -7.18 -23.18
C ARG A 64 3.68 -6.40 -23.51
N THR A 65 3.14 -5.73 -22.51
CA THR A 65 2.06 -4.75 -22.68
C THR A 65 2.62 -3.36 -22.35
N ILE A 66 2.54 -2.44 -23.31
CA ILE A 66 2.88 -1.03 -23.07
C ILE A 66 1.60 -0.34 -22.58
N VAL A 67 1.64 0.19 -21.37
CA VAL A 67 0.55 0.96 -20.78
C VAL A 67 0.98 2.42 -20.65
N ASP A 68 0.26 3.31 -21.33
CA ASP A 68 0.49 4.75 -21.20
C ASP A 68 -0.44 5.33 -20.12
N PRO A 69 0.09 6.06 -19.13
CA PRO A 69 -0.73 6.77 -18.15
C PRO A 69 -1.76 7.72 -18.77
N MET A 70 -1.47 8.28 -19.95
CA MET A 70 -2.42 9.12 -20.70
C MET A 70 -3.67 8.33 -21.07
N ASP A 71 -3.51 7.10 -21.57
CA ASP A 71 -4.64 6.23 -21.95
C ASP A 71 -5.47 5.84 -20.74
N VAL A 72 -4.81 5.48 -19.64
CA VAL A 72 -5.46 5.10 -18.39
C VAL A 72 -6.30 6.24 -17.84
N TYR A 73 -5.70 7.42 -17.68
CA TYR A 73 -6.36 8.52 -16.99
C TYR A 73 -7.32 9.31 -17.87
N SER A 74 -7.13 9.36 -19.19
CA SER A 74 -8.14 9.92 -20.10
C SER A 74 -9.44 9.13 -20.05
N LEU A 75 -9.39 7.80 -19.99
CA LEU A 75 -10.56 6.94 -19.80
C LEU A 75 -11.19 7.15 -18.42
N ALA A 76 -10.38 7.18 -17.36
CA ALA A 76 -10.85 7.37 -16.00
C ALA A 76 -11.60 8.70 -15.84
N MET A 77 -11.05 9.79 -16.35
CA MET A 77 -11.67 11.12 -16.33
C MET A 77 -12.93 11.19 -17.17
N HIS A 78 -12.89 10.68 -18.41
CA HIS A 78 -14.05 10.66 -19.31
C HIS A 78 -15.25 9.91 -18.70
N ARG A 79 -14.97 8.81 -18.01
CA ARG A 79 -15.96 7.96 -17.33
C ARG A 79 -16.27 8.40 -15.89
N ARG A 80 -15.69 9.52 -15.43
CA ARG A 80 -15.90 10.10 -14.10
C ARG A 80 -15.59 9.14 -12.95
N ALA A 81 -14.55 8.33 -13.10
CA ALA A 81 -14.04 7.52 -12.01
C ALA A 81 -13.43 8.42 -10.91
N VAL A 82 -13.69 8.08 -9.66
CA VAL A 82 -13.10 8.75 -8.48
C VAL A 82 -11.83 8.05 -8.02
N LYS A 83 -11.71 6.77 -8.35
CA LYS A 83 -10.53 5.93 -8.11
C LYS A 83 -10.52 4.78 -9.11
N ILE A 84 -9.37 4.17 -9.31
CA ILE A 84 -9.20 3.08 -10.26
C ILE A 84 -8.55 1.87 -9.60
N VAL A 85 -8.86 0.69 -10.17
CA VAL A 85 -8.16 -0.56 -9.93
C VAL A 85 -7.51 -0.98 -11.24
N LEU A 86 -6.27 -1.41 -11.18
CA LEU A 86 -5.54 -1.99 -12.30
C LEU A 86 -5.70 -3.51 -12.29
N CYS A 87 -5.74 -4.10 -13.46
CA CYS A 87 -5.82 -5.55 -13.59
C CYS A 87 -5.14 -6.01 -14.87
N HIS A 88 -4.31 -7.03 -14.78
CA HIS A 88 -3.76 -7.69 -15.98
C HIS A 88 -3.68 -9.20 -15.78
N ASN A 89 -3.56 -9.95 -16.88
CA ASN A 89 -3.29 -11.36 -16.86
C ASN A 89 -1.90 -11.65 -17.40
N HIS A 90 -1.25 -12.67 -16.85
CA HIS A 90 -0.05 -13.25 -17.46
C HIS A 90 -0.45 -14.47 -18.29
N PRO A 91 -0.11 -14.51 -19.60
CA PRO A 91 -0.39 -15.66 -20.47
C PRO A 91 0.24 -16.96 -19.97
N SER A 92 1.38 -16.86 -19.30
CA SER A 92 2.06 -18.00 -18.67
C SER A 92 1.31 -18.60 -17.49
N GLY A 93 0.25 -17.94 -16.99
CA GLY A 93 -0.46 -18.30 -15.76
C GLY A 93 0.31 -18.01 -14.47
N SER A 94 1.53 -17.42 -14.56
CA SER A 94 2.28 -16.96 -13.40
C SER A 94 1.52 -15.81 -12.72
N LEU A 95 1.50 -15.82 -11.39
CA LEU A 95 0.96 -14.71 -10.59
C LEU A 95 2.06 -13.89 -9.90
N LYS A 96 3.33 -14.21 -10.19
CA LYS A 96 4.46 -13.45 -9.65
C LYS A 96 4.56 -12.12 -10.40
N PRO A 97 4.52 -10.97 -9.68
CA PRO A 97 4.73 -9.67 -10.30
C PRO A 97 6.11 -9.56 -10.97
N SER A 98 6.17 -8.95 -12.12
CA SER A 98 7.41 -8.58 -12.81
C SER A 98 7.92 -7.21 -12.33
N ALA A 99 9.15 -6.85 -12.72
CA ALA A 99 9.68 -5.52 -12.45
C ALA A 99 8.87 -4.42 -13.18
N GLU A 100 8.39 -4.76 -14.38
CA GLU A 100 7.53 -3.90 -15.20
C GLU A 100 6.16 -3.63 -14.53
N ASP A 101 5.59 -4.64 -13.85
CA ASP A 101 4.33 -4.48 -13.12
C ASP A 101 4.48 -3.50 -11.95
N TYR A 102 5.58 -3.60 -11.21
CA TYR A 102 5.89 -2.61 -10.17
C TYR A 102 6.11 -1.22 -10.73
N ASP A 103 6.86 -1.11 -11.83
CA ASP A 103 7.21 0.16 -12.47
C ASP A 103 5.98 0.91 -12.97
N ILE A 104 5.10 0.23 -13.73
CA ILE A 104 3.87 0.85 -14.23
C ILE A 104 2.90 1.20 -13.11
N THR A 105 2.82 0.36 -12.07
CA THR A 105 1.95 0.63 -10.92
C THR A 105 2.43 1.88 -10.18
N ASP A 106 3.72 1.99 -9.88
CA ASP A 106 4.32 3.17 -9.24
C ASP A 106 4.04 4.44 -10.07
N ARG A 107 4.30 4.38 -11.37
CA ARG A 107 4.05 5.51 -12.27
C ARG A 107 2.59 5.94 -12.29
N LEU A 108 1.65 4.98 -12.35
CA LEU A 108 0.22 5.27 -12.30
C LEU A 108 -0.23 5.79 -10.94
N ILE A 109 0.32 5.31 -9.84
CA ILE A 109 0.05 5.86 -8.50
C ILE A 109 0.39 7.35 -8.47
N GLN A 110 1.59 7.75 -8.95
CA GLN A 110 2.02 9.15 -8.89
C GLN A 110 1.14 10.06 -9.79
N VAL A 111 0.78 9.60 -10.98
CA VAL A 111 -0.16 10.35 -11.84
C VAL A 111 -1.55 10.44 -11.20
N GLY A 112 -2.02 9.36 -10.58
CA GLY A 112 -3.31 9.33 -9.87
C GLY A 112 -3.38 10.29 -8.69
N LEU A 113 -2.28 10.46 -7.97
CA LEU A 113 -2.18 11.45 -6.90
C LEU A 113 -2.32 12.88 -7.43
N ILE A 114 -1.68 13.19 -8.57
CA ILE A 114 -1.78 14.51 -9.21
C ILE A 114 -3.20 14.80 -9.68
N LEU A 115 -3.87 13.82 -10.27
CA LEU A 115 -5.21 13.95 -10.82
C LEU A 115 -6.34 13.76 -9.80
N ASN A 116 -5.99 13.43 -8.55
CA ASN A 116 -6.93 13.07 -7.49
C ASN A 116 -7.86 11.89 -7.87
N ILE A 117 -7.30 10.93 -8.62
CA ILE A 117 -7.91 9.66 -9.02
C ILE A 117 -6.96 8.53 -8.61
N PRO A 118 -6.89 8.16 -7.32
CA PRO A 118 -5.90 7.21 -6.83
C PRO A 118 -6.09 5.81 -7.40
N VAL A 119 -4.96 5.12 -7.60
CA VAL A 119 -4.92 3.67 -7.79
C VAL A 119 -5.10 3.01 -6.43
N VAL A 120 -6.15 2.23 -6.26
CA VAL A 120 -6.45 1.56 -4.98
C VAL A 120 -5.87 0.16 -4.89
N ASP A 121 -5.73 -0.54 -6.03
CA ASP A 121 -5.13 -1.88 -6.08
C ASP A 121 -4.65 -2.23 -7.49
N HIS A 122 -3.79 -3.25 -7.59
CA HIS A 122 -3.39 -3.86 -8.85
C HIS A 122 -3.49 -5.39 -8.77
N PHE A 123 -4.26 -5.99 -9.67
CA PHE A 123 -4.50 -7.42 -9.73
C PHE A 123 -3.72 -8.08 -10.85
N ILE A 124 -3.04 -9.17 -10.53
CA ILE A 124 -2.56 -10.13 -11.53
C ILE A 124 -3.51 -11.32 -11.48
N ILE A 125 -4.14 -11.63 -12.62
CA ILE A 125 -5.16 -12.66 -12.67
C ILE A 125 -4.79 -13.81 -13.63
N SER A 126 -5.30 -14.99 -13.29
CA SER A 126 -5.39 -16.13 -14.18
C SER A 126 -6.83 -16.62 -14.24
N THR A 127 -7.09 -17.65 -15.02
CA THR A 127 -8.42 -18.26 -15.09
C THR A 127 -8.87 -18.89 -13.78
N THR A 128 -7.97 -19.20 -12.86
CA THR A 128 -8.26 -19.93 -11.61
C THR A 128 -7.83 -19.23 -10.33
N ARG A 129 -6.88 -18.25 -10.41
CA ARG A 129 -6.28 -17.62 -9.24
C ARG A 129 -5.97 -16.15 -9.52
N TYR A 130 -5.68 -15.39 -8.47
CA TYR A 130 -5.24 -13.99 -8.54
C TYR A 130 -4.25 -13.65 -7.43
N VAL A 131 -3.54 -12.54 -7.62
CA VAL A 131 -2.79 -11.81 -6.61
C VAL A 131 -3.28 -10.36 -6.62
N SER A 132 -3.49 -9.79 -5.45
CA SER A 132 -3.76 -8.37 -5.23
C SER A 132 -2.52 -7.74 -4.63
N PHE A 133 -2.07 -6.61 -5.15
CA PHE A 133 -0.93 -5.87 -4.63
C PHE A 133 -1.24 -5.26 -3.26
N GLU A 134 -2.49 -4.88 -3.02
CA GLU A 134 -2.94 -4.38 -1.70
C GLU A 134 -2.88 -5.50 -0.66
N ASP A 135 -3.47 -6.68 -0.95
CA ASP A 135 -3.46 -7.82 -0.02
C ASP A 135 -2.02 -8.31 0.30
N MET A 136 -1.08 -8.12 -0.62
CA MET A 136 0.33 -8.50 -0.46
C MET A 136 1.19 -7.40 0.18
N GLY A 137 0.64 -6.23 0.46
CA GLY A 137 1.38 -5.09 1.01
C GLY A 137 2.29 -4.36 0.00
N PHE A 138 2.22 -4.69 -1.29
CA PHE A 138 3.04 -4.04 -2.33
C PHE A 138 2.59 -2.61 -2.59
N MET A 139 1.28 -2.32 -2.46
CA MET A 139 0.77 -0.97 -2.67
C MET A 139 1.34 0.04 -1.70
N ASP A 140 1.55 -0.33 -0.42
CA ASP A 140 2.13 0.56 0.58
C ASP A 140 3.56 0.95 0.22
N VAL A 141 4.37 -0.03 -0.22
CA VAL A 141 5.75 0.21 -0.68
C VAL A 141 5.77 1.15 -1.90
N LEU A 142 4.84 0.96 -2.85
CA LEU A 142 4.76 1.77 -4.06
C LEU A 142 4.23 3.18 -3.80
N ARG A 143 3.29 3.36 -2.87
CA ARG A 143 2.82 4.69 -2.43
C ARG A 143 3.94 5.51 -1.79
N ASP A 144 4.87 4.84 -1.13
CA ASP A 144 6.04 5.46 -0.53
C ASP A 144 7.18 5.74 -1.52
N SER A 145 7.11 5.20 -2.72
CA SER A 145 8.12 5.43 -3.75
C SER A 145 8.32 6.92 -4.05
N ILE A 146 9.57 7.27 -4.37
CA ILE A 146 9.95 8.62 -4.81
C ILE A 146 10.35 8.65 -6.29
N ARG A 147 10.27 7.52 -7.00
CA ARG A 147 10.81 7.35 -8.34
C ARG A 147 10.14 8.25 -9.37
N TYR A 148 8.81 8.37 -9.32
CA TYR A 148 8.02 9.16 -10.26
C TYR A 148 7.41 10.42 -9.64
N VAL A 149 7.85 10.78 -8.43
CA VAL A 149 7.37 11.99 -7.75
C VAL A 149 7.80 13.24 -8.53
N PRO A 150 6.88 14.14 -8.89
CA PRO A 150 7.22 15.38 -9.55
C PRO A 150 8.21 16.23 -8.74
N LYS A 151 9.11 16.94 -9.41
CA LYS A 151 10.17 17.74 -8.77
C LYS A 151 9.62 18.72 -7.72
N TYR A 152 8.47 19.34 -7.96
CA TYR A 152 7.86 20.28 -7.02
C TYR A 152 7.36 19.61 -5.72
N ALA A 153 6.96 18.34 -5.78
CA ALA A 153 6.47 17.59 -4.62
C ALA A 153 7.58 16.79 -3.93
N PHE A 154 8.71 16.57 -4.61
CA PHE A 154 9.82 15.75 -4.12
C PHE A 154 10.41 16.30 -2.82
N LYS A 155 10.66 17.61 -2.76
CA LYS A 155 11.24 18.26 -1.58
C LYS A 155 10.33 18.07 -0.35
N GLN A 156 9.03 18.33 -0.52
CA GLN A 156 8.05 18.18 0.56
C GLN A 156 7.95 16.73 1.05
N LYS A 157 7.90 15.76 0.12
CA LYS A 157 7.86 14.32 0.47
C LYS A 157 9.12 13.90 1.22
N LEU A 158 10.30 14.41 0.82
CA LEU A 158 11.56 14.12 1.49
C LEU A 158 11.60 14.73 2.90
N GLU A 159 11.19 15.99 3.07
CA GLU A 159 11.13 16.68 4.36
C GLU A 159 10.20 15.93 5.34
N THR A 160 9.02 15.51 4.88
CA THR A 160 8.09 14.71 5.69
C THR A 160 8.73 13.40 6.16
N ARG A 161 9.35 12.65 5.25
CA ARG A 161 10.02 11.38 5.58
C ARG A 161 11.18 11.57 6.56
N MET A 162 11.96 12.64 6.39
CA MET A 162 13.05 12.97 7.34
C MET A 162 12.50 13.30 8.73
N SER A 163 11.40 14.06 8.80
CA SER A 163 10.77 14.41 10.08
C SER A 163 10.25 13.15 10.78
N GLU A 164 9.52 12.28 10.09
CA GLU A 164 9.03 11.01 10.63
C GLU A 164 10.16 10.10 11.11
N TRP A 165 11.23 9.98 10.33
CA TRP A 165 12.39 9.20 10.71
C TRP A 165 13.07 9.76 11.97
N MET A 166 13.24 11.09 12.05
CA MET A 166 13.82 11.75 13.22
C MET A 166 12.96 11.52 14.47
N GLU A 167 11.63 11.65 14.37
CA GLU A 167 10.71 11.37 15.47
C GLU A 167 10.81 9.92 15.95
N GLN A 168 10.88 8.97 15.03
CA GLN A 168 11.06 7.54 15.35
C GLN A 168 12.40 7.29 16.06
N GLN A 169 13.50 7.91 15.61
CA GLN A 169 14.80 7.77 16.27
C GLN A 169 14.80 8.38 17.69
N ILE A 170 14.18 9.54 17.85
CA ILE A 170 14.03 10.18 19.17
C ILE A 170 13.17 9.29 20.11
N ALA A 171 12.07 8.75 19.61
CA ALA A 171 11.20 7.86 20.39
C ALA A 171 11.95 6.59 20.82
N LYS A 172 12.69 5.96 19.90
CA LYS A 172 13.52 4.79 20.18
C LYS A 172 14.59 5.06 21.22
N THR A 173 15.34 6.16 21.07
CA THR A 173 16.39 6.55 22.03
C THR A 173 15.81 6.84 23.43
N LYS A 174 14.64 7.49 23.50
CA LYS A 174 13.93 7.74 24.76
C LYS A 174 13.50 6.44 25.43
N GLU A 175 13.00 5.48 24.68
CA GLU A 175 12.58 4.20 25.24
C GLU A 175 13.78 3.36 25.70
N GLU A 176 14.87 3.32 24.96
CA GLU A 176 16.12 2.67 25.36
C GLU A 176 16.68 3.28 26.66
N ALA A 177 16.71 4.62 26.74
CA ALA A 177 17.14 5.33 27.94
C ALA A 177 16.23 5.03 29.15
N ARG A 178 14.92 4.95 28.91
CA ARG A 178 13.94 4.59 29.96
C ARG A 178 14.14 3.15 30.43
N GLN A 179 14.33 2.19 29.55
CA GLN A 179 14.60 0.79 29.91
C GLN A 179 15.89 0.66 30.72
N HIS A 180 16.94 1.36 30.30
CA HIS A 180 18.20 1.40 31.04
C HIS A 180 18.02 1.99 32.45
N LEU A 181 17.25 3.07 32.56
CA LEU A 181 16.94 3.70 33.85
C LEU A 181 16.15 2.79 34.76
N LEU A 182 15.14 2.09 34.26
CA LEU A 182 14.36 1.08 34.99
C LEU A 182 15.27 -0.05 35.50
N TYR A 183 16.19 -0.52 34.65
CA TYR A 183 17.16 -1.53 35.07
C TYR A 183 18.06 -1.03 36.23
N ILE A 184 18.60 0.19 36.12
CA ILE A 184 19.44 0.77 37.18
C ILE A 184 18.64 0.88 38.50
N ILE A 185 17.43 1.43 38.45
CA ILE A 185 16.57 1.59 39.66
C ILE A 185 16.31 0.21 40.28
N ALA A 186 16.02 -0.82 39.49
CA ALA A 186 15.79 -2.16 39.99
C ALA A 186 17.04 -2.76 40.68
N GLN A 187 18.24 -2.55 40.13
CA GLN A 187 19.49 -3.01 40.71
C GLN A 187 19.81 -2.30 42.04
N LEU A 188 19.60 -0.97 42.09
CA LEU A 188 19.84 -0.19 43.32
C LEU A 188 18.87 -0.57 44.45
N LYS A 189 17.60 -0.86 44.11
CA LYS A 189 16.62 -1.40 45.05
C LYS A 189 17.02 -2.78 45.60
N LYS A 190 17.49 -3.70 44.75
CA LYS A 190 18.01 -5.02 45.18
C LYS A 190 19.17 -4.91 46.17
N ARG A 191 19.93 -3.81 46.12
CA ARG A 191 21.00 -3.50 47.07
C ARG A 191 20.52 -2.85 48.36
N GLY A 192 19.19 -2.69 48.54
CA GLY A 192 18.60 -2.13 49.77
C GLY A 192 18.54 -0.61 49.82
N MET A 193 18.83 0.09 48.70
CA MET A 193 18.78 1.56 48.69
C MET A 193 17.34 2.09 48.78
N THR A 194 17.16 3.15 49.53
CA THR A 194 15.89 3.85 49.66
C THR A 194 15.56 4.70 48.42
N ALA A 195 14.30 5.03 48.22
CA ALA A 195 13.90 5.89 47.09
C ALA A 195 14.57 7.27 47.12
N LYS A 196 14.99 7.78 48.25
CA LYS A 196 15.69 9.04 48.42
C LYS A 196 17.14 8.92 47.91
N GLU A 197 17.84 7.88 48.32
CA GLU A 197 19.22 7.60 47.88
C GLU A 197 19.29 7.33 46.34
N ILE A 198 18.30 6.58 45.82
CA ILE A 198 18.19 6.33 44.39
C ILE A 198 17.96 7.64 43.58
N ALA A 199 17.10 8.53 44.10
CA ALA A 199 16.83 9.82 43.51
C ALA A 199 18.10 10.69 43.44
N GLU A 200 18.91 10.71 44.49
CA GLU A 200 20.18 11.42 44.55
C GLU A 200 21.19 10.88 43.51
N CYS A 201 21.32 9.55 43.39
CA CYS A 201 22.21 8.91 42.45
C CYS A 201 21.78 9.09 40.97
N THR A 202 20.49 9.06 40.69
CA THR A 202 19.95 9.12 39.33
C THR A 202 19.58 10.52 38.85
N LYS A 203 19.69 11.52 39.74
CA LYS A 203 19.25 12.91 39.52
C LYS A 203 17.74 13.02 39.18
N LEU A 204 16.96 12.05 39.59
CA LEU A 204 15.51 12.05 39.48
C LEU A 204 14.85 12.58 40.72
N THR A 205 13.59 12.98 40.61
CA THR A 205 12.78 13.27 41.80
C THR A 205 12.33 11.96 42.49
N ILE A 206 12.11 11.99 43.79
CA ILE A 206 11.61 10.84 44.56
C ILE A 206 10.28 10.32 43.97
N ARG A 207 9.45 11.22 43.42
CA ARG A 207 8.19 10.89 42.77
C ARG A 207 8.40 10.08 41.51
N GLU A 208 9.37 10.46 40.67
CA GLU A 208 9.73 9.71 39.45
C GLU A 208 10.31 8.34 39.80
N VAL A 209 11.21 8.24 40.76
CA VAL A 209 11.74 6.95 41.24
C VAL A 209 10.63 6.02 41.70
N ARG A 210 9.66 6.52 42.44
CA ARG A 210 8.51 5.72 42.90
C ARG A 210 7.65 5.24 41.71
N ARG A 211 7.32 6.13 40.78
CA ARG A 211 6.55 5.80 39.56
C ARG A 211 7.24 4.73 38.72
N LEU A 212 8.49 4.95 38.39
CA LEU A 212 9.27 3.99 37.58
C LEU A 212 9.47 2.65 38.30
N SER A 213 9.50 2.68 39.62
CA SER A 213 9.60 1.47 40.44
C SER A 213 8.35 0.59 40.41
N THR A 214 7.17 1.15 40.18
CA THR A 214 5.92 0.39 40.06
C THR A 214 5.72 -0.15 38.63
N GLU A 215 6.26 0.51 37.60
CA GLU A 215 6.22 0.09 36.22
C GLU A 215 7.14 -1.13 35.95
N GLY A 216 8.24 -1.29 36.69
CA GLY A 216 9.22 -2.38 36.55
C GLY A 216 8.86 -3.71 37.25
N VAL A 217 7.71 -3.82 37.93
CA VAL A 217 7.30 -5.03 38.69
C VAL A 217 6.30 -5.90 37.87
N GLY A 218 6.02 -5.56 36.62
CA GLY A 218 5.00 -6.20 35.79
C GLY A 218 5.52 -7.25 34.80
N HIS A 219 6.58 -8.00 35.16
CA HIS A 219 6.98 -9.23 34.40
C HIS A 219 7.66 -10.21 35.35
#